data_5e55cb603a9ce7b28d06b0abdedafae4
#
_entry.id   5e55cb603a9ce7b28d06b0abdedafae4
#
_cell.length_a   1.000
_cell.length_b   1.000
_cell.length_c   1.000
_cell.angle_alpha   90.00
_cell.angle_beta   90.00
_cell.angle_gamma   90.00
#
_symmetry.space_group_name_H-M   'P 1'
#
loop_
_entity.id
_entity.type
_entity.pdbx_description
1 polymer ?
#
loop_
_entity_poly.entity_id
_entity_poly.type
_entity_poly.pdbx_seq_one_letter_code
_entity_poly.pdbx_strand_id
1 'polypeptide(L)'
;PINILEKYEDQDLRWRKYVNAKLRREYKKLFAMIDFHIFMKVPNFNMVFKWRLLQERKLKKRSHTKKNIMTYNKIKRFIMFYQRVTLQMFKDMSKIASVVLTLNQKHQINKIWFKN
;
A
#
# COMPACT_ATOMS: atom_id res chain seq x y z
N PRO A 1 -1.55 -7.23 -16.45
CA PRO A 1 -2.28 -6.39 -15.49
C PRO A 1 -2.82 -7.23 -14.33
N ILE A 2 -2.80 -6.65 -13.12
CA ILE A 2 -3.32 -7.30 -11.91
C ILE A 2 -4.69 -6.76 -11.50
N ASN A 3 -5.14 -5.68 -12.13
CA ASN A 3 -6.44 -5.06 -11.89
C ASN A 3 -6.96 -4.38 -13.14
N ILE A 4 -8.19 -3.87 -13.05
CA ILE A 4 -8.88 -3.24 -14.18
C ILE A 4 -8.24 -1.89 -14.58
N LEU A 5 -7.63 -1.17 -13.64
CA LEU A 5 -6.91 0.09 -13.93
C LEU A 5 -5.74 -0.18 -14.89
N GLU A 6 -4.88 -1.15 -14.56
CA GLU A 6 -3.77 -1.53 -15.43
C GLU A 6 -4.24 -2.09 -16.77
N LYS A 7 -5.36 -2.83 -16.76
CA LYS A 7 -5.90 -3.45 -17.97
C LYS A 7 -6.36 -2.41 -18.99
N TYR A 8 -6.99 -1.34 -18.55
CA TYR A 8 -7.59 -0.36 -19.46
C TYR A 8 -6.78 0.94 -19.61
N GLU A 9 -5.99 1.32 -18.60
CA GLU A 9 -5.30 2.61 -18.60
C GLU A 9 -3.77 2.52 -18.78
N ASP A 10 -3.20 1.31 -18.72
CA ASP A 10 -1.76 1.08 -18.90
C ASP A 10 -1.48 -0.18 -19.74
N GLN A 11 -2.17 -0.32 -20.87
CA GLN A 11 -2.06 -1.49 -21.77
C GLN A 11 -0.64 -1.62 -22.34
N ASP A 12 0.00 -0.53 -22.67
CA ASP A 12 1.35 -0.44 -23.23
C ASP A 12 2.47 -0.52 -22.16
N LEU A 13 2.12 -0.72 -20.89
CA LEU A 13 3.05 -0.81 -19.76
C LEU A 13 3.81 0.50 -19.47
N ARG A 14 3.40 1.63 -20.00
CA ARG A 14 4.11 2.90 -19.90
C ARG A 14 4.33 3.32 -18.45
N TRP A 15 3.27 3.34 -17.66
CA TRP A 15 3.32 3.75 -16.26
C TRP A 15 4.03 2.72 -15.39
N ARG A 16 3.78 1.43 -15.60
CA ARG A 16 4.47 0.36 -14.86
C ARG A 16 5.97 0.38 -15.11
N LYS A 17 6.41 0.55 -16.35
CA LYS A 17 7.84 0.68 -16.70
C LYS A 17 8.45 1.93 -16.05
N TYR A 18 7.74 3.06 -16.08
CA TYR A 18 8.20 4.29 -15.46
C TYR A 18 8.38 4.12 -13.94
N VAL A 19 7.38 3.61 -13.22
CA VAL A 19 7.45 3.39 -11.77
C VAL A 19 8.60 2.42 -11.43
N ASN A 20 8.72 1.30 -12.16
CA ASN A 20 9.79 0.34 -11.93
C ASN A 20 11.19 0.95 -12.18
N ALA A 21 11.34 1.79 -13.19
CA ALA A 21 12.61 2.48 -13.46
C ALA A 21 12.96 3.44 -12.32
N LYS A 22 12.00 4.21 -11.80
CA LYS A 22 12.18 5.10 -10.65
C LYS A 22 12.56 4.35 -9.38
N LEU A 23 11.86 3.28 -9.06
CA LEU A 23 12.16 2.42 -7.90
C LEU A 23 13.58 1.85 -7.98
N ARG A 24 13.99 1.39 -9.16
CA ARG A 24 15.31 0.78 -9.37
C ARG A 24 16.46 1.78 -9.30
N ARG A 25 16.27 3.01 -9.74
CA ARG A 25 17.33 4.01 -9.85
C ARG A 25 17.32 5.01 -8.70
N GLU A 26 16.30 5.86 -8.63
CA GLU A 26 16.26 6.99 -7.72
C GLU A 26 15.89 6.57 -6.30
N TYR A 27 14.83 5.78 -6.15
CA TYR A 27 14.37 5.31 -4.84
C TYR A 27 15.32 4.32 -4.19
N LYS A 28 16.12 3.58 -4.97
CA LYS A 28 17.14 2.69 -4.41
C LYS A 28 18.14 3.44 -3.55
N LYS A 29 18.56 4.65 -3.98
CA LYS A 29 19.47 5.51 -3.21
C LYS A 29 18.83 5.97 -1.90
N LEU A 30 17.55 6.38 -1.96
CA LEU A 30 16.79 6.78 -0.78
C LEU A 30 16.64 5.63 0.22
N PHE A 31 16.28 4.45 -0.26
CA PHE A 31 16.12 3.26 0.60
C PHE A 31 17.45 2.81 1.23
N ALA A 32 18.57 3.00 0.53
CA ALA A 32 19.90 2.69 1.07
C ALA A 32 20.30 3.60 2.25
N MET A 33 19.66 4.75 2.44
CA MET A 33 19.89 5.65 3.57
C MET A 33 19.13 5.22 4.85
N ILE A 34 18.25 4.23 4.75
CA ILE A 34 17.44 3.76 5.88
C ILE A 34 18.23 2.68 6.63
N ASP A 35 18.56 2.93 7.89
CA ASP A 35 19.31 1.99 8.74
C ASP A 35 18.40 0.93 9.37
N PHE A 36 17.14 1.24 9.61
CA PHE A 36 16.20 0.36 10.30
C PHE A 36 14.81 0.41 9.67
N HIS A 37 14.30 -0.74 9.23
CA HIS A 37 13.01 -0.86 8.59
C HIS A 37 11.99 -1.55 9.51
N ILE A 38 10.86 -0.92 9.70
CA ILE A 38 9.70 -1.54 10.35
C ILE A 38 8.64 -1.78 9.28
N PHE A 39 8.26 -3.02 9.08
CA PHE A 39 7.18 -3.39 8.15
C PHE A 39 5.92 -3.76 8.90
N MET A 40 4.86 -2.96 8.71
CA MET A 40 3.52 -3.27 9.21
C MET A 40 2.79 -4.12 8.17
N LYS A 41 2.76 -5.44 8.40
CA LYS A 41 2.17 -6.40 7.48
C LYS A 41 0.69 -6.56 7.74
N VAL A 42 -0.13 -6.12 6.79
CA VAL A 42 -1.58 -6.33 6.83
C VAL A 42 -1.93 -7.77 6.40
N PRO A 43 -3.08 -8.32 6.83
CA PRO A 43 -3.45 -9.72 6.54
C PRO A 43 -3.51 -10.04 5.03
N ASN A 44 -4.07 -9.12 4.24
CA ASN A 44 -4.20 -9.23 2.79
C ASN A 44 -4.53 -7.86 2.18
N PHE A 45 -4.48 -7.77 0.84
CA PHE A 45 -4.75 -6.52 0.14
C PHE A 45 -6.19 -6.03 0.31
N ASN A 46 -7.16 -6.92 0.45
CA ASN A 46 -8.55 -6.53 0.68
C ASN A 46 -8.74 -5.74 1.98
N MET A 47 -7.93 -6.02 3.01
CA MET A 47 -7.94 -5.24 4.25
C MET A 47 -7.46 -3.80 4.05
N VAL A 48 -6.55 -3.55 3.11
CA VAL A 48 -6.11 -2.20 2.74
C VAL A 48 -7.31 -1.37 2.27
N PHE A 49 -8.14 -1.95 1.40
CA PHE A 49 -9.38 -1.30 0.95
C PHE A 49 -10.34 -1.03 2.11
N LYS A 50 -10.62 -2.04 2.93
CA LYS A 50 -11.55 -1.91 4.06
C LYS A 50 -11.10 -0.83 5.05
N TRP A 51 -9.83 -0.80 5.39
CA TRP A 51 -9.29 0.20 6.33
C TRP A 51 -9.24 1.60 5.72
N ARG A 52 -8.93 1.73 4.44
CA ARG A 52 -9.01 3.01 3.75
C ARG A 52 -10.44 3.54 3.68
N LEU A 53 -11.41 2.65 3.42
CA LEU A 53 -12.83 2.99 3.45
C LEU A 53 -13.29 3.42 4.85
N LEU A 54 -12.85 2.72 5.88
CA LEU A 54 -13.14 3.07 7.27
C LEU A 54 -12.56 4.46 7.64
N GLN A 55 -11.34 4.76 7.20
CA GLN A 55 -10.71 6.06 7.39
C GLN A 55 -11.54 7.19 6.75
N GLU A 56 -12.00 7.00 5.52
CA GLU A 56 -12.86 7.97 4.84
C GLU A 56 -14.21 8.18 5.56
N ARG A 57 -14.81 7.11 6.04
CA ARG A 57 -16.05 7.19 6.82
C ARG A 57 -15.87 7.99 8.12
N LYS A 58 -14.76 7.78 8.83
CA LYS A 58 -14.41 8.54 10.03
C LYS A 58 -14.15 10.02 9.70
N LEU A 59 -13.46 10.30 8.60
CA LEU A 59 -13.21 11.67 8.13
C LEU A 59 -14.53 12.36 7.80
N LYS A 60 -15.45 11.71 7.12
CA LYS A 60 -16.78 12.23 6.78
C LYS A 60 -17.58 12.63 8.03
N LYS A 61 -17.48 11.86 9.11
CA LYS A 61 -18.17 12.17 10.38
C LYS A 61 -17.57 13.38 11.10
N ARG A 62 -16.27 13.62 10.94
CA ARG A 62 -15.54 14.71 11.63
C ARG A 62 -15.50 16.02 10.84
N SER A 63 -15.64 15.95 9.51
CA SER A 63 -15.51 17.13 8.65
C SER A 63 -16.84 17.84 8.47
N HIS A 64 -16.83 19.16 8.69
CA HIS A 64 -17.96 20.03 8.37
C HIS A 64 -18.09 20.30 6.86
N THR A 65 -17.01 20.11 6.10
CA THR A 65 -16.98 20.27 4.64
C THR A 65 -16.79 18.93 3.95
N LYS A 66 -17.74 18.54 3.11
CA LYS A 66 -17.68 17.25 2.35
C LYS A 66 -16.82 17.32 1.09
N LYS A 67 -16.11 18.43 0.85
CA LYS A 67 -15.44 18.71 -0.45
C LYS A 67 -14.35 17.71 -0.85
N ASN A 68 -13.64 17.11 0.10
CA ASN A 68 -12.48 16.26 -0.19
C ASN A 68 -12.66 14.78 0.21
N ILE A 69 -13.92 14.37 0.43
CA ILE A 69 -14.22 13.00 0.86
C ILE A 69 -14.38 12.11 -0.37
N MET A 70 -13.62 11.02 -0.40
CA MET A 70 -13.67 10.06 -1.50
C MET A 70 -14.89 9.15 -1.39
N THR A 71 -15.58 8.94 -2.52
CA THR A 71 -16.64 7.93 -2.63
C THR A 71 -16.05 6.52 -2.62
N TYR A 72 -16.89 5.50 -2.40
CA TYR A 72 -16.50 4.10 -2.48
C TYR A 72 -15.74 3.76 -3.77
N ASN A 73 -16.27 4.16 -4.93
CA ASN A 73 -15.64 3.90 -6.23
C ASN A 73 -14.32 4.65 -6.41
N LYS A 74 -14.21 5.87 -5.90
CA LYS A 74 -12.95 6.62 -5.91
C LYS A 74 -11.89 5.94 -5.05
N ILE A 75 -12.25 5.45 -3.87
CA ILE A 75 -11.33 4.69 -3.01
C ILE A 75 -10.89 3.40 -3.70
N LYS A 76 -11.83 2.65 -4.27
CA LYS A 76 -11.54 1.43 -5.01
C LYS A 76 -10.54 1.67 -6.14
N ARG A 77 -10.76 2.72 -6.93
CA ARG A 77 -9.81 3.14 -7.97
C ARG A 77 -8.46 3.58 -7.39
N PHE A 78 -8.47 4.38 -6.34
CA PHE A 78 -7.26 4.90 -5.70
C PHE A 78 -6.32 3.79 -5.24
N ILE A 79 -6.82 2.76 -4.58
CA ILE A 79 -5.97 1.65 -4.10
C ILE A 79 -5.39 0.80 -5.22
N MET A 80 -6.02 0.76 -6.41
CA MET A 80 -5.49 0.01 -7.56
C MET A 80 -4.13 0.53 -8.03
N PHE A 81 -3.85 1.83 -7.87
CA PHE A 81 -2.54 2.41 -8.19
C PHE A 81 -1.41 1.84 -7.33
N TYR A 82 -1.72 1.43 -6.11
CA TYR A 82 -0.75 0.91 -5.14
C TYR A 82 -0.71 -0.61 -5.05
N GLN A 83 -1.68 -1.29 -5.64
CA GLN A 83 -1.87 -2.72 -5.48
C GLN A 83 -0.62 -3.53 -5.83
N ARG A 84 -0.01 -3.28 -6.97
CA ARG A 84 1.19 -4.00 -7.43
C ARG A 84 2.36 -3.82 -6.48
N VAL A 85 2.64 -2.61 -6.07
CA VAL A 85 3.73 -2.30 -5.14
C VAL A 85 3.45 -2.93 -3.77
N THR A 86 2.22 -2.83 -3.28
CA THR A 86 1.83 -3.43 -1.99
C THR A 86 1.98 -4.96 -2.00
N LEU A 87 1.54 -5.64 -3.06
CA LEU A 87 1.70 -7.09 -3.19
C LEU A 87 3.18 -7.49 -3.28
N GLN A 88 4.01 -6.68 -3.94
CA GLN A 88 5.44 -6.92 -3.97
C GLN A 88 6.07 -6.70 -2.59
N MET A 89 5.66 -5.67 -1.86
CA MET A 89 6.13 -5.42 -0.49
C MET A 89 5.81 -6.59 0.46
N PHE A 90 4.66 -7.25 0.31
CA PHE A 90 4.33 -8.44 1.12
C PHE A 90 5.36 -9.56 0.93
N LYS A 91 5.92 -9.70 -0.26
CA LYS A 91 6.95 -10.69 -0.56
C LYS A 91 8.33 -10.27 -0.07
N ASP A 92 8.72 -9.04 -0.36
CA ASP A 92 10.09 -8.56 -0.18
C ASP A 92 10.34 -8.04 1.23
N MET A 93 9.46 -7.20 1.76
CA MET A 93 9.66 -6.54 3.05
C MET A 93 9.65 -7.52 4.22
N SER A 94 8.92 -8.62 4.12
CA SER A 94 8.95 -9.69 5.12
C SER A 94 10.33 -10.34 5.25
N LYS A 95 11.18 -10.24 4.23
CA LYS A 95 12.54 -10.82 4.21
C LYS A 95 13.62 -9.81 4.61
N ILE A 96 13.44 -8.54 4.29
CA ILE A 96 14.47 -7.50 4.44
C ILE A 96 14.23 -6.54 5.60
N ALA A 97 13.00 -6.42 6.10
CA ALA A 97 12.67 -5.55 7.22
C ALA A 97 13.38 -5.98 8.51
N SER A 98 13.84 -5.00 9.28
CA SER A 98 14.45 -5.23 10.60
C SER A 98 13.43 -5.79 11.59
N VAL A 99 12.20 -5.30 11.52
CA VAL A 99 11.05 -5.75 12.32
C VAL A 99 9.82 -5.89 11.42
N VAL A 100 9.09 -6.98 11.61
CA VAL A 100 7.78 -7.19 10.97
C VAL A 100 6.69 -7.22 12.04
N LEU A 101 5.76 -6.28 11.97
CA LEU A 101 4.58 -6.21 12.81
C LEU A 101 3.39 -6.76 12.02
N THR A 102 2.94 -7.96 12.36
CA THR A 102 1.77 -8.55 11.70
C THR A 102 0.49 -8.06 12.34
N LEU A 103 -0.39 -7.48 11.54
CA LEU A 103 -1.70 -7.00 11.96
C LEU A 103 -2.78 -8.05 11.71
N ASN A 104 -3.75 -8.12 12.62
CA ASN A 104 -4.96 -8.91 12.41
C ASN A 104 -6.05 -8.08 11.71
N GLN A 105 -7.22 -8.69 11.44
CA GLN A 105 -8.34 -8.02 10.78
C GLN A 105 -8.96 -6.88 11.61
N LYS A 106 -8.71 -6.84 12.93
CA LYS A 106 -9.14 -5.79 13.84
C LYS A 106 -8.14 -4.63 13.98
N HIS A 107 -7.13 -4.58 13.10
CA HIS A 107 -6.11 -3.53 13.13
C HIS A 107 -5.18 -3.59 14.36
N GLN A 108 -5.07 -4.75 14.96
CA GLN A 108 -4.23 -4.96 16.15
C GLN A 108 -2.99 -5.75 15.78
N ILE A 109 -1.86 -5.44 16.41
CA ILE A 109 -0.62 -6.22 16.28
C ILE A 109 -0.82 -7.54 17.02
N ASN A 110 -0.72 -8.65 16.29
CA ASN A 110 -0.84 -9.99 16.85
C ASN A 110 0.47 -10.78 16.83
N LYS A 111 1.47 -10.34 16.08
CA LYS A 111 2.78 -10.95 16.01
C LYS A 111 3.86 -9.93 15.73
N ILE A 112 4.99 -10.04 16.41
CA ILE A 112 6.20 -9.25 16.18
C ILE A 112 7.33 -10.20 15.85
N TRP A 113 8.01 -9.94 14.74
CA TRP A 113 9.16 -10.68 14.31
C TRP A 113 10.36 -9.75 14.15
N PHE A 114 11.51 -10.14 14.68
CA PHE A 114 12.78 -9.43 14.56
C PHE A 114 13.72 -10.20 13.65
N LYS A 115 14.36 -9.48 12.74
CA LYS A 115 15.45 -10.04 11.94
C LYS A 115 16.70 -10.18 12.82
N ASN A 116 17.27 -11.37 12.79
CA ASN A 116 18.54 -11.64 13.47
C ASN A 116 19.74 -11.06 12.69
#